data_100766471c33f8ce81c02983e87ebf41
#
_entry.id   100766471c33f8ce81c02983e87ebf41
#
_cell.length_a   1.000
_cell.length_b   1.000
_cell.length_c   1.000
_cell.angle_alpha   90.00
_cell.angle_beta   90.00
_cell.angle_gamma   90.00
#
_symmetry.space_group_name_H-M   'P 1'
#
loop_
_entity.id
_entity.type
_entity.pdbx_description
1 polymer ?
#
loop_
_entity_poly.entity_id
_entity_poly.type
_entity_poly.pdbx_seq_one_letter_code
_entity_poly.pdbx_strand_id
1 'polypeptide(L)'
;MNSLLEEGRGHLAGLLEASQRCAWHLCASADRVPWPVTEKELAARSMDLALFEPLAAVNERFGKLQDLLGGAMRHLGVLCGEDTSTFLRVLSFCAKEGIIESVEEWQACRALRNRAAHDYGTNYAATAGHFNALHAQIPVLIGVTLRLAAYAFQTLGIRAEDPRFAEALRSHG
;
A
#
# COMPACT_ATOMS: atom_id res chain seq x y z
N MET A 1 5.73 32.16 6.10
CA MET A 1 4.46 31.45 5.82
C MET A 1 4.49 30.70 4.49
N ASN A 2 4.96 31.28 3.40
CA ASN A 2 5.13 30.57 2.11
C ASN A 2 6.10 29.35 2.19
N SER A 3 7.22 29.48 2.92
CA SER A 3 8.23 28.41 3.03
C SER A 3 7.70 27.10 3.65
N LEU A 4 6.94 27.20 4.75
CA LEU A 4 6.35 26.02 5.41
C LEU A 4 5.28 25.33 4.55
N LEU A 5 4.52 26.10 3.79
CA LEU A 5 3.53 25.55 2.88
C LEU A 5 4.21 24.82 1.71
N GLU A 6 5.25 25.42 1.13
CA GLU A 6 6.03 24.79 0.05
C GLU A 6 6.75 23.53 0.54
N GLU A 7 7.31 23.54 1.75
CA GLU A 7 7.90 22.35 2.38
C GLU A 7 6.86 21.23 2.56
N GLY A 8 5.66 21.57 3.06
CA GLY A 8 4.55 20.62 3.16
C GLY A 8 4.13 20.03 1.83
N ARG A 9 4.07 20.85 0.78
CA ARG A 9 3.75 20.40 -0.59
C ARG A 9 4.83 19.44 -1.14
N GLY A 10 6.10 19.78 -0.95
CA GLY A 10 7.23 18.92 -1.34
C GLY A 10 7.23 17.59 -0.59
N HIS A 11 6.90 17.62 0.70
CA HIS A 11 6.78 16.39 1.50
C HIS A 11 5.66 15.48 0.98
N LEU A 12 4.47 16.01 0.64
CA LEU A 12 3.40 15.21 0.06
C LEU A 12 3.81 14.64 -1.30
N ALA A 13 4.46 15.42 -2.16
CA ALA A 13 4.96 14.93 -3.45
C ALA A 13 5.91 13.74 -3.28
N GLY A 14 6.84 13.82 -2.31
CA GLY A 14 7.74 12.72 -1.96
C GLY A 14 7.02 11.48 -1.44
N LEU A 15 5.99 11.63 -0.61
CA LEU A 15 5.17 10.51 -0.12
C LEU A 15 4.38 9.84 -1.25
N LEU A 16 3.82 10.61 -2.17
CA LEU A 16 3.12 10.09 -3.35
C LEU A 16 4.07 9.29 -4.24
N GLU A 17 5.27 9.82 -4.50
CA GLU A 17 6.29 9.11 -5.29
C GLU A 17 6.75 7.82 -4.60
N ALA A 18 7.05 7.88 -3.31
CA ALA A 18 7.45 6.70 -2.54
C ALA A 18 6.34 5.63 -2.54
N SER A 19 5.06 6.03 -2.44
CA SER A 19 3.92 5.11 -2.50
C SER A 19 3.81 4.45 -3.87
N GLN A 20 3.90 5.21 -4.96
CA GLN A 20 3.84 4.67 -6.32
C GLN A 20 5.00 3.71 -6.62
N ARG A 21 6.20 4.06 -6.18
CA ARG A 21 7.40 3.24 -6.32
C ARG A 21 7.26 1.93 -5.53
N CYS A 22 6.81 2.00 -4.27
CA CYS A 22 6.57 0.83 -3.43
C CYS A 22 5.48 -0.07 -4.01
N ALA A 23 4.38 0.51 -4.50
CA ALA A 23 3.28 -0.19 -5.14
C ALA A 23 3.74 -0.97 -6.38
N TRP A 24 4.54 -0.34 -7.25
CA TRP A 24 5.10 -1.00 -8.43
C TRP A 24 6.00 -2.19 -8.05
N HIS A 25 6.88 -2.01 -7.07
CA HIS A 25 7.74 -3.10 -6.60
C HIS A 25 6.95 -4.21 -5.91
N LEU A 26 5.83 -3.90 -5.23
CA LEU A 26 4.93 -4.90 -4.66
C LEU A 26 4.31 -5.76 -5.77
N CYS A 27 3.78 -5.15 -6.83
CA CYS A 27 3.27 -5.87 -7.99
C CYS A 27 4.33 -6.76 -8.62
N ALA A 28 5.52 -6.22 -8.91
CA ALA A 28 6.63 -6.97 -9.49
C ALA A 28 7.09 -8.15 -8.63
N SER A 29 6.93 -8.08 -7.31
CA SER A 29 7.21 -9.22 -6.42
C SER A 29 6.08 -10.25 -6.45
N ALA A 30 4.83 -9.79 -6.48
CA ALA A 30 3.67 -10.67 -6.56
C ALA A 30 3.65 -11.47 -7.86
N ASP A 31 4.05 -10.85 -8.98
CA ASP A 31 4.14 -11.52 -10.30
C ASP A 31 5.12 -12.70 -10.34
N ARG A 32 6.06 -12.76 -9.37
CA ARG A 32 7.03 -13.85 -9.27
C ARG A 32 6.55 -15.04 -8.46
N VAL A 33 5.37 -14.96 -7.86
CA VAL A 33 4.78 -16.00 -7.02
C VAL A 33 3.68 -16.74 -7.80
N PRO A 34 3.64 -18.07 -7.79
CA PRO A 34 2.55 -18.84 -8.41
C PRO A 34 1.31 -18.83 -7.51
N TRP A 35 0.42 -17.88 -7.71
CA TRP A 35 -0.81 -17.77 -6.93
C TRP A 35 -1.92 -18.74 -7.40
N PRO A 36 -2.75 -19.26 -6.48
CA PRO A 36 -2.61 -19.20 -5.02
C PRO A 36 -1.53 -20.15 -4.52
N VAL A 37 -0.78 -19.75 -3.47
CA VAL A 37 0.15 -20.66 -2.81
C VAL A 37 -0.61 -21.65 -1.92
N THR A 38 -0.10 -22.89 -1.82
CA THR A 38 -0.72 -23.96 -1.03
C THR A 38 0.21 -24.44 0.08
N GLU A 39 -0.38 -25.00 1.15
CA GLU A 39 0.37 -25.65 2.24
C GLU A 39 1.35 -26.70 1.68
N LYS A 40 0.88 -27.57 0.78
CA LYS A 40 1.68 -28.63 0.17
C LYS A 40 2.88 -28.08 -0.61
N GLU A 41 2.68 -27.02 -1.35
CA GLU A 41 3.73 -26.36 -2.13
C GLU A 41 4.77 -25.71 -1.21
N LEU A 42 4.36 -24.95 -0.20
CA LEU A 42 5.27 -24.34 0.78
C LEU A 42 6.09 -25.39 1.53
N ALA A 43 5.45 -26.49 1.95
CA ALA A 43 6.13 -27.57 2.66
C ALA A 43 7.16 -28.29 1.75
N ALA A 44 6.78 -28.61 0.51
CA ALA A 44 7.65 -29.31 -0.44
C ALA A 44 8.84 -28.45 -0.90
N ARG A 45 8.68 -27.11 -0.91
CA ARG A 45 9.68 -26.14 -1.36
C ARG A 45 10.25 -25.28 -0.23
N SER A 46 10.26 -25.80 1.00
CA SER A 46 10.61 -25.03 2.21
C SER A 46 12.00 -24.37 2.21
N MET A 47 12.92 -24.83 1.37
CA MET A 47 14.25 -24.23 1.20
C MET A 47 14.45 -23.55 -0.15
N ASP A 48 13.38 -23.36 -0.92
CA ASP A 48 13.45 -22.74 -2.25
C ASP A 48 13.42 -21.21 -2.15
N LEU A 49 14.58 -20.59 -2.27
CA LEU A 49 14.73 -19.13 -2.23
C LEU A 49 13.94 -18.43 -3.35
N ALA A 50 13.82 -19.06 -4.54
CA ALA A 50 13.07 -18.48 -5.65
C ALA A 50 11.56 -18.33 -5.33
N LEU A 51 11.03 -19.11 -4.39
CA LEU A 51 9.68 -18.96 -3.87
C LEU A 51 9.63 -18.01 -2.65
N PHE A 52 10.50 -18.22 -1.67
CA PHE A 52 10.39 -17.51 -0.39
C PHE A 52 10.89 -16.06 -0.42
N GLU A 53 11.87 -15.71 -1.25
CA GLU A 53 12.29 -14.31 -1.40
C GLU A 53 11.17 -13.38 -1.94
N PRO A 54 10.47 -13.73 -3.03
CA PRO A 54 9.33 -12.92 -3.47
C PRO A 54 8.20 -12.87 -2.44
N LEU A 55 7.89 -13.95 -1.72
CA LEU A 55 6.90 -13.95 -0.66
C LEU A 55 7.29 -12.99 0.48
N ALA A 56 8.53 -13.04 0.94
CA ALA A 56 9.04 -12.11 1.94
C ALA A 56 8.96 -10.66 1.46
N ALA A 57 9.31 -10.42 0.19
CA ALA A 57 9.23 -9.10 -0.41
C ALA A 57 7.78 -8.60 -0.53
N VAL A 58 6.81 -9.46 -0.87
CA VAL A 58 5.37 -9.11 -0.87
C VAL A 58 4.93 -8.70 0.54
N ASN A 59 5.28 -9.48 1.55
CA ASN A 59 4.90 -9.20 2.94
C ASN A 59 5.45 -7.84 3.43
N GLU A 60 6.74 -7.60 3.22
CA GLU A 60 7.42 -6.36 3.61
C GLU A 60 6.83 -5.15 2.88
N ARG A 61 6.71 -5.24 1.55
CA ARG A 61 6.24 -4.13 0.71
C ARG A 61 4.76 -3.81 0.91
N PHE A 62 3.94 -4.82 1.19
CA PHE A 62 2.53 -4.62 1.55
C PHE A 62 2.40 -3.76 2.81
N GLY A 63 3.15 -4.09 3.86
CA GLY A 63 3.18 -3.31 5.09
C GLY A 63 3.74 -1.90 4.88
N LYS A 64 4.84 -1.79 4.13
CA LYS A 64 5.48 -0.50 3.82
C LYS A 64 4.56 0.42 3.02
N LEU A 65 3.84 -0.13 2.03
CA LEU A 65 2.90 0.65 1.23
C LEU A 65 1.76 1.20 2.09
N GLN A 66 1.23 0.41 3.02
CA GLN A 66 0.21 0.90 3.95
C GLN A 66 0.70 2.05 4.82
N ASP A 67 1.94 1.98 5.31
CA ASP A 67 2.53 3.06 6.10
C ASP A 67 2.70 4.34 5.29
N LEU A 68 3.21 4.22 4.06
CA LEU A 68 3.37 5.35 3.14
C LEU A 68 2.03 6.00 2.80
N LEU A 69 1.02 5.20 2.45
CA LEU A 69 -0.33 5.69 2.14
C LEU A 69 -0.98 6.34 3.37
N GLY A 70 -0.85 5.74 4.55
CA GLY A 70 -1.37 6.33 5.79
C GLY A 70 -0.75 7.69 6.10
N GLY A 71 0.57 7.83 5.91
CA GLY A 71 1.29 9.09 6.03
C GLY A 71 0.84 10.12 4.99
N ALA A 72 0.73 9.71 3.74
CA ALA A 72 0.31 10.58 2.64
C ALA A 72 -1.15 11.07 2.82
N MET A 73 -2.08 10.18 3.21
CA MET A 73 -3.47 10.55 3.52
C MET A 73 -3.56 11.57 4.66
N ARG A 74 -2.81 11.35 5.75
CA ARG A 74 -2.79 12.31 6.86
C ARG A 74 -2.24 13.67 6.41
N HIS A 75 -1.14 13.66 5.66
CA HIS A 75 -0.51 14.90 5.22
C HIS A 75 -1.37 15.66 4.20
N LEU A 76 -2.03 14.94 3.30
CA LEU A 76 -3.04 15.50 2.39
C LEU A 76 -4.16 16.18 3.19
N GLY A 77 -4.72 15.52 4.21
CA GLY A 77 -5.75 16.09 5.07
C GLY A 77 -5.30 17.40 5.72
N VAL A 78 -4.07 17.46 6.23
CA VAL A 78 -3.49 18.70 6.78
C VAL A 78 -3.45 19.81 5.73
N LEU A 79 -2.98 19.53 4.52
CA LEU A 79 -2.90 20.54 3.45
C LEU A 79 -4.28 20.98 2.93
N CYS A 80 -5.29 20.13 3.05
CA CYS A 80 -6.68 20.46 2.74
C CYS A 80 -7.41 21.19 3.90
N GLY A 81 -6.76 21.38 5.05
CA GLY A 81 -7.38 22.02 6.22
C GLY A 81 -8.37 21.14 6.99
N GLU A 82 -8.28 19.81 6.78
CA GLU A 82 -9.16 18.84 7.43
C GLU A 82 -8.69 18.49 8.85
N ASP A 83 -9.62 17.99 9.66
CA ASP A 83 -9.28 17.51 11.00
C ASP A 83 -8.55 16.17 10.93
N THR A 84 -7.25 16.19 11.22
CA THR A 84 -6.37 15.03 11.26
C THR A 84 -5.96 14.62 12.67
N SER A 85 -6.69 15.06 13.69
CA SER A 85 -6.39 14.81 15.11
C SER A 85 -6.37 13.32 15.47
N THR A 86 -7.20 12.51 14.79
CA THR A 86 -7.17 11.06 14.88
C THR A 86 -7.07 10.45 13.48
N PHE A 87 -6.49 9.24 13.40
CA PHE A 87 -6.39 8.56 12.11
C PHE A 87 -7.77 8.15 11.55
N LEU A 88 -8.74 7.91 12.42
CA LEU A 88 -10.12 7.65 12.00
C LEU A 88 -10.73 8.85 11.23
N ARG A 89 -10.46 10.08 11.66
CA ARG A 89 -10.91 11.29 10.94
C ARG A 89 -10.25 11.40 9.57
N VAL A 90 -8.95 11.09 9.49
CA VAL A 90 -8.24 11.01 8.19
C VAL A 90 -8.90 9.98 7.27
N LEU A 91 -9.21 8.79 7.76
CA LEU A 91 -9.90 7.76 6.96
C LEU A 91 -11.30 8.18 6.54
N SER A 92 -12.06 8.82 7.44
CA SER A 92 -13.39 9.34 7.13
C SER A 92 -13.36 10.40 6.03
N PHE A 93 -12.38 11.31 6.07
CA PHE A 93 -12.12 12.26 5.00
C PHE A 93 -11.79 11.54 3.69
N CYS A 94 -10.85 10.61 3.70
CA CYS A 94 -10.45 9.86 2.51
C CYS A 94 -11.59 9.03 1.90
N ALA A 95 -12.47 8.46 2.72
CA ALA A 95 -13.65 7.74 2.25
C ALA A 95 -14.68 8.68 1.61
N LYS A 96 -14.92 9.84 2.23
CA LYS A 96 -15.81 10.87 1.69
C LYS A 96 -15.34 11.37 0.32
N GLU A 97 -14.04 11.52 0.14
CA GLU A 97 -13.43 12.01 -1.11
C GLU A 97 -13.16 10.88 -2.13
N GLY A 98 -13.57 9.64 -1.83
CA GLY A 98 -13.42 8.50 -2.73
C GLY A 98 -11.96 8.03 -2.92
N ILE A 99 -11.05 8.40 -2.03
CA ILE A 99 -9.66 7.93 -2.04
C ILE A 99 -9.58 6.48 -1.59
N ILE A 100 -10.34 6.11 -0.55
CA ILE A 100 -10.57 4.73 -0.12
C ILE A 100 -12.05 4.40 -0.31
N GLU A 101 -12.39 3.13 -0.50
CA GLU A 101 -13.79 2.70 -0.66
C GLU A 101 -14.58 2.84 0.65
N SER A 102 -13.95 2.42 1.76
CA SER A 102 -14.52 2.54 3.11
C SER A 102 -13.43 2.50 4.17
N VAL A 103 -13.77 2.97 5.37
CA VAL A 103 -12.92 2.85 6.56
C VAL A 103 -12.70 1.39 6.92
N GLU A 104 -13.75 0.57 6.80
CA GLU A 104 -13.75 -0.85 7.11
C GLU A 104 -12.79 -1.63 6.20
N GLU A 105 -12.79 -1.35 4.89
CA GLU A 105 -11.88 -1.98 3.94
C GLU A 105 -10.41 -1.66 4.26
N TRP A 106 -10.12 -0.39 4.55
CA TRP A 106 -8.77 0.01 4.98
C TRP A 106 -8.33 -0.70 6.26
N GLN A 107 -9.23 -0.80 7.25
CA GLN A 107 -8.96 -1.49 8.51
C GLN A 107 -8.75 -3.00 8.31
N ALA A 108 -9.49 -3.63 7.39
CA ALA A 108 -9.28 -5.03 7.03
C ALA A 108 -7.89 -5.26 6.43
N CYS A 109 -7.45 -4.41 5.49
CA CYS A 109 -6.09 -4.41 4.98
C CYS A 109 -5.03 -4.27 6.09
N ARG A 110 -5.27 -3.38 7.04
CA ARG A 110 -4.36 -3.15 8.17
C ARG A 110 -4.28 -4.35 9.12
N ALA A 111 -5.39 -5.04 9.34
CA ALA A 111 -5.43 -6.25 10.15
C ALA A 111 -4.58 -7.38 9.54
N LEU A 112 -4.55 -7.52 8.23
CA LEU A 112 -3.69 -8.48 7.53
C LEU A 112 -2.21 -8.18 7.75
N ARG A 113 -1.79 -6.92 7.64
CA ARG A 113 -0.42 -6.51 7.93
C ARG A 113 0.02 -6.92 9.34
N ASN A 114 -0.81 -6.66 10.34
CA ASN A 114 -0.47 -6.95 11.73
C ASN A 114 -0.33 -8.44 12.00
N ARG A 115 -1.02 -9.29 11.24
CA ARG A 115 -0.92 -10.74 11.32
C ARG A 115 0.42 -11.26 10.80
N ALA A 116 0.99 -10.61 9.79
CA ALA A 116 2.27 -10.97 9.18
C ALA A 116 3.48 -10.88 10.13
N ALA A 117 3.44 -10.01 11.12
CA ALA A 117 4.54 -9.81 12.05
C ALA A 117 4.80 -11.02 12.98
N HIS A 118 3.90 -12.00 13.01
CA HIS A 118 3.94 -13.12 13.96
C HIS A 118 4.14 -14.51 13.34
N ASP A 119 4.16 -14.66 12.01
CA ASP A 119 4.07 -15.97 11.35
C ASP A 119 5.31 -16.41 10.55
N TYR A 120 6.48 -16.46 11.19
CA TYR A 120 7.53 -17.38 10.75
C TYR A 120 7.39 -18.78 11.40
N GLY A 121 6.14 -19.18 11.63
CA GLY A 121 5.83 -20.49 12.20
C GLY A 121 5.92 -21.62 11.18
N THR A 122 6.05 -22.85 11.69
CA THR A 122 6.07 -24.10 10.89
C THR A 122 4.68 -24.50 10.35
N ASN A 123 3.66 -23.66 10.53
CA ASN A 123 2.30 -23.90 10.05
C ASN A 123 2.12 -23.38 8.61
N TYR A 124 2.45 -24.21 7.64
CA TYR A 124 2.35 -23.86 6.22
C TYR A 124 0.91 -23.58 5.75
N ALA A 125 -0.10 -24.18 6.40
CA ALA A 125 -1.51 -23.86 6.08
C ALA A 125 -1.86 -22.43 6.44
N ALA A 126 -1.49 -21.97 7.65
CA ALA A 126 -1.68 -20.59 8.08
C ALA A 126 -0.86 -19.61 7.23
N THR A 127 0.38 -19.96 6.88
CA THR A 127 1.26 -19.17 6.02
C THR A 127 0.67 -19.01 4.62
N ALA A 128 0.19 -20.07 3.99
CA ALA A 128 -0.46 -20.01 2.68
C ALA A 128 -1.72 -19.13 2.72
N GLY A 129 -2.58 -19.32 3.72
CA GLY A 129 -3.77 -18.48 3.92
C GLY A 129 -3.44 -17.01 4.08
N HIS A 130 -2.39 -16.68 4.84
CA HIS A 130 -1.92 -15.30 5.01
C HIS A 130 -1.47 -14.68 3.69
N PHE A 131 -0.58 -15.34 2.94
CA PHE A 131 -0.07 -14.80 1.68
C PHE A 131 -1.15 -14.66 0.63
N ASN A 132 -2.07 -15.62 0.52
CA ASN A 132 -3.20 -15.51 -0.40
C ASN A 132 -4.13 -14.35 -0.02
N ALA A 133 -4.34 -14.10 1.28
CA ALA A 133 -5.10 -12.94 1.74
C ALA A 133 -4.40 -11.61 1.42
N LEU A 134 -3.07 -11.52 1.59
CA LEU A 134 -2.30 -10.35 1.16
C LEU A 134 -2.45 -10.12 -0.34
N HIS A 135 -2.25 -11.16 -1.14
CA HIS A 135 -2.37 -11.07 -2.60
C HIS A 135 -3.73 -10.54 -3.04
N ALA A 136 -4.82 -11.04 -2.44
CA ALA A 136 -6.19 -10.58 -2.73
C ALA A 136 -6.41 -9.09 -2.41
N GLN A 137 -5.62 -8.49 -1.52
CA GLN A 137 -5.73 -7.08 -1.14
C GLN A 137 -4.75 -6.15 -1.87
N ILE A 138 -3.81 -6.68 -2.66
CA ILE A 138 -2.90 -5.85 -3.46
C ILE A 138 -3.68 -4.87 -4.37
N PRO A 139 -4.70 -5.28 -5.14
CA PRO A 139 -5.46 -4.37 -5.99
C PRO A 139 -6.10 -3.21 -5.22
N VAL A 140 -6.54 -3.42 -3.98
CA VAL A 140 -7.09 -2.36 -3.11
C VAL A 140 -6.05 -1.29 -2.86
N LEU A 141 -4.84 -1.68 -2.43
CA LEU A 141 -3.75 -0.73 -2.16
C LEU A 141 -3.28 0.01 -3.41
N ILE A 142 -3.24 -0.68 -4.56
CA ILE A 142 -2.92 -0.05 -5.84
C ILE A 142 -3.98 1.01 -6.20
N GLY A 143 -5.25 0.66 -6.06
CA GLY A 143 -6.38 1.59 -6.28
C GLY A 143 -6.27 2.83 -5.39
N VAL A 144 -6.00 2.65 -4.10
CA VAL A 144 -5.79 3.77 -3.16
C VAL A 144 -4.59 4.63 -3.59
N THR A 145 -3.48 4.00 -3.98
CA THR A 145 -2.28 4.74 -4.44
C THR A 145 -2.60 5.66 -5.63
N LEU A 146 -3.35 5.16 -6.61
CA LEU A 146 -3.70 5.94 -7.81
C LEU A 146 -4.74 7.02 -7.51
N ARG A 147 -5.78 6.72 -6.72
CA ARG A 147 -6.83 7.69 -6.35
C ARG A 147 -6.30 8.80 -5.47
N LEU A 148 -5.41 8.48 -4.50
CA LEU A 148 -4.76 9.48 -3.66
C LEU A 148 -3.91 10.46 -4.48
N ALA A 149 -3.13 9.96 -5.44
CA ALA A 149 -2.33 10.79 -6.33
C ALA A 149 -3.19 11.66 -7.24
N ALA A 150 -4.28 11.11 -7.78
CA ALA A 150 -5.23 11.85 -8.60
C ALA A 150 -5.92 12.98 -7.81
N TYR A 151 -6.37 12.69 -6.60
CA TYR A 151 -7.00 13.70 -5.73
C TYR A 151 -6.01 14.81 -5.35
N ALA A 152 -4.78 14.47 -4.95
CA ALA A 152 -3.75 15.47 -4.62
C ALA A 152 -3.45 16.39 -5.81
N PHE A 153 -3.42 15.85 -7.02
CA PHE A 153 -3.21 16.64 -8.21
C PHE A 153 -4.41 17.54 -8.52
N GLN A 154 -5.63 17.01 -8.49
CA GLN A 154 -6.85 17.77 -8.82
C GLN A 154 -7.13 18.89 -7.82
N THR A 155 -6.88 18.64 -6.53
CA THR A 155 -7.24 19.58 -5.46
C THR A 155 -6.12 20.57 -5.15
N LEU A 156 -4.87 20.11 -5.15
CA LEU A 156 -3.71 20.90 -4.72
C LEU A 156 -2.68 21.15 -5.84
N GLY A 157 -2.82 20.53 -7.02
CA GLY A 157 -1.80 20.59 -8.07
C GLY A 157 -0.49 19.85 -7.70
N ILE A 158 -0.53 18.95 -6.71
CA ILE A 158 0.65 18.22 -6.22
C ILE A 158 0.72 16.85 -6.90
N ARG A 159 1.91 16.49 -7.40
CA ARG A 159 2.17 15.21 -8.05
C ARG A 159 3.57 14.70 -7.71
N ALA A 160 3.81 13.41 -7.87
CA ALA A 160 5.13 12.81 -7.86
C ALA A 160 6.01 13.43 -8.96
N GLU A 161 7.32 13.54 -8.72
CA GLU A 161 8.26 14.06 -9.71
C GLU A 161 8.48 13.06 -10.86
N ASP A 162 8.56 11.76 -10.53
CA ASP A 162 8.73 10.69 -11.52
C ASP A 162 7.37 10.07 -11.90
N PRO A 163 6.84 10.35 -13.11
CA PRO A 163 5.53 9.82 -13.53
C PRO A 163 5.54 8.35 -13.93
N ARG A 164 6.72 7.75 -14.17
CA ARG A 164 6.86 6.39 -14.74
C ARG A 164 6.20 5.33 -13.88
N PHE A 165 6.30 5.43 -12.56
CA PHE A 165 5.68 4.46 -11.64
C PHE A 165 4.15 4.50 -11.68
N ALA A 166 3.56 5.71 -11.74
CA ALA A 166 2.11 5.84 -11.86
C ALA A 166 1.60 5.32 -13.22
N GLU A 167 2.34 5.55 -14.29
CA GLU A 167 2.02 5.04 -15.63
C GLU A 167 2.09 3.51 -15.65
N ALA A 168 3.16 2.93 -15.11
CA ALA A 168 3.33 1.48 -15.02
C ALA A 168 2.22 0.82 -14.18
N LEU A 169 1.81 1.42 -13.05
CA LEU A 169 0.73 0.90 -12.23
C LEU A 169 -0.63 0.89 -12.94
N ARG A 170 -0.93 1.92 -13.77
CA ARG A 170 -2.17 1.95 -14.57
C ARG A 170 -2.20 0.87 -15.66
N SER A 171 -1.03 0.45 -16.14
CA SER A 171 -0.89 -0.57 -17.17
C SER A 171 -0.87 -1.99 -16.59
N HIS A 172 -0.71 -2.13 -15.28
CA HIS A 172 -0.60 -3.41 -14.59
C HIS A 172 -1.97 -3.99 -14.17
N GLY A 173 -3.02 -3.22 -14.22
CA GLY A 173 -4.43 -3.65 -14.02
C GLY A 173 -5.11 -3.91 -15.34
#